data_b867d93f709f8202b9cedb3f5ecbbe68
#
_entry.id   b867d93f709f8202b9cedb3f5ecbbe68
#
_cell.length_a   1.000
_cell.length_b   1.000
_cell.length_c   1.000
_cell.angle_alpha   90.00
_cell.angle_beta   90.00
_cell.angle_gamma   90.00
#
_symmetry.space_group_name_H-M   'P 1'
#
loop_
_entity.id
_entity.type
_entity.pdbx_description
1 polymer ?
#
loop_
_entity_poly.entity_id
_entity_poly.type
_entity_poly.pdbx_seq_one_letter_code
_entity_poly.pdbx_strand_id
1 'polypeptide(L)'
;YEVRDRWANRLSGGMKRRLGIAQAIVGNPKIIIVDEPTTGLENRTFNCNDSGLVCMVLGDSLRTGKRRRNSAEVRGYAMKGKVYPGEAEWLESWAKVPSDEWLELMKQWNPEKFDAKEWVRRFKAAGFRYIKITTKQHEGFCLWPSEYSPYNVARTPYGKDILVELVQACGEEGMDIHFYFSVMDWSHPDWRYDIGSREDSIAFRRFLAFMDNQLKELATRYPSVKDFWFDGTWDSSIKKNAWWTVYAEQMPKELVPGVTVNSRLRSDEYG
;
A
#
# COMPACT_ATOMS: atom_id res chain seq x y z
N TYR A 1 26.71 14.10 -12.99
CA TYR A 1 27.79 14.99 -12.50
C TYR A 1 27.33 16.46 -12.32
N GLU A 2 26.32 16.93 -13.04
CA GLU A 2 25.86 18.35 -12.99
C GLU A 2 25.22 18.79 -11.66
N VAL A 3 24.93 17.89 -10.75
CA VAL A 3 24.24 18.20 -9.48
C VAL A 3 25.10 17.98 -8.24
N ARG A 4 26.32 17.46 -8.40
CA ARG A 4 27.20 17.11 -7.28
C ARG A 4 27.50 18.30 -6.37
N ASP A 5 27.65 19.47 -6.94
CA ASP A 5 28.10 20.68 -6.24
C ASP A 5 26.93 21.62 -5.91
N ARG A 6 25.66 21.15 -6.07
CA ARG A 6 24.48 21.94 -5.70
C ARG A 6 24.13 21.75 -4.22
N TRP A 7 23.82 22.86 -3.55
CA TRP A 7 23.31 22.81 -2.18
C TRP A 7 22.01 21.98 -2.12
N ALA A 8 21.82 21.17 -1.07
CA ALA A 8 20.68 20.27 -0.92
C ALA A 8 19.31 21.00 -1.00
N ASN A 9 19.24 22.26 -0.53
CA ASN A 9 18.03 23.08 -0.62
C ASN A 9 17.65 23.49 -2.06
N ARG A 10 18.60 23.45 -3.00
CA ARG A 10 18.38 23.76 -4.42
C ARG A 10 18.07 22.51 -5.27
N LEU A 11 18.00 21.34 -4.67
CA LEU A 11 17.61 20.12 -5.34
C LEU A 11 16.08 20.06 -5.51
N SER A 12 15.61 19.45 -6.60
CA SER A 12 14.19 19.14 -6.75
C SER A 12 13.71 18.17 -5.65
N GLY A 13 12.41 18.09 -5.40
CA GLY A 13 11.85 17.17 -4.42
C GLY A 13 12.31 15.73 -4.63
N GLY A 14 12.27 15.22 -5.87
CA GLY A 14 12.75 13.89 -6.21
C GLY A 14 14.25 13.71 -6.02
N MET A 15 15.07 14.77 -6.27
CA MET A 15 16.52 14.71 -6.02
C MET A 15 16.83 14.72 -4.52
N LYS A 16 16.12 15.51 -3.71
CA LYS A 16 16.23 15.49 -2.24
C LYS A 16 15.91 14.12 -1.69
N ARG A 17 14.87 13.47 -2.21
CA ARG A 17 14.46 12.13 -1.78
C ARG A 17 15.50 11.08 -2.16
N ARG A 18 16.04 11.11 -3.38
CA ARG A 18 17.18 10.24 -3.79
C ARG A 18 18.40 10.45 -2.91
N LEU A 19 18.70 11.69 -2.55
CA LEU A 19 19.81 12.02 -1.63
C LEU A 19 19.55 11.45 -0.24
N GLY A 20 18.33 11.60 0.31
CA GLY A 20 17.94 11.02 1.60
C GLY A 20 18.06 9.49 1.62
N ILE A 21 17.62 8.82 0.57
CA ILE A 21 17.78 7.38 0.40
C ILE A 21 19.27 6.99 0.36
N ALA A 22 20.07 7.69 -0.45
CA ALA A 22 21.51 7.44 -0.53
C ALA A 22 22.19 7.65 0.82
N GLN A 23 21.84 8.68 1.57
CA GLN A 23 22.35 8.92 2.93
C GLN A 23 21.96 7.81 3.91
N ALA A 24 20.72 7.29 3.82
CA ALA A 24 20.27 6.19 4.66
C ALA A 24 21.05 4.90 4.42
N ILE A 25 21.57 4.70 3.22
CA ILE A 25 22.31 3.48 2.82
C ILE A 25 23.80 3.57 3.16
N VAL A 26 24.40 4.74 3.14
CA VAL A 26 25.87 4.94 3.30
C VAL A 26 26.44 4.31 4.57
N GLY A 27 25.66 4.29 5.66
CA GLY A 27 26.08 3.68 6.94
C GLY A 27 25.96 2.15 6.99
N ASN A 28 25.58 1.48 5.91
CA ASN A 28 25.27 0.03 5.87
C ASN A 28 24.34 -0.40 7.02
N PRO A 29 23.18 0.28 7.21
CA PRO A 29 22.29 0.01 8.31
C PRO A 29 21.66 -1.38 8.18
N LYS A 30 21.34 -2.01 9.32
CA LYS A 30 20.64 -3.29 9.35
C LYS A 30 19.17 -3.17 9.00
N ILE A 31 18.58 -1.97 9.13
CA ILE A 31 17.18 -1.65 8.84
C ILE A 31 17.15 -0.31 8.14
N ILE A 32 16.43 -0.23 7.04
CA ILE A 32 16.10 1.02 6.34
C ILE A 32 14.59 1.14 6.34
N ILE A 33 14.08 2.21 6.95
CA ILE A 33 12.65 2.55 6.92
C ILE A 33 12.48 3.66 5.90
N VAL A 34 11.62 3.43 4.92
CA VAL A 34 11.33 4.40 3.86
C VAL A 34 9.82 4.56 3.73
N ASP A 35 9.37 5.77 3.95
CA ASP A 35 7.98 6.16 3.74
C ASP A 35 7.83 6.78 2.36
N GLU A 36 6.88 6.27 1.57
CA GLU A 36 6.56 6.74 0.21
C GLU A 36 7.80 7.07 -0.66
N PRO A 37 8.72 6.13 -0.90
CA PRO A 37 9.99 6.41 -1.56
C PRO A 37 9.85 6.92 -3.00
N THR A 38 8.69 6.70 -3.62
CA THR A 38 8.39 7.08 -5.01
C THR A 38 7.65 8.41 -5.14
N THR A 39 7.15 8.98 -4.05
CA THR A 39 6.44 10.27 -4.07
C THR A 39 7.33 11.36 -4.65
N GLY A 40 6.87 12.00 -5.74
CA GLY A 40 7.63 13.05 -6.44
C GLY A 40 8.75 12.55 -7.36
N LEU A 41 8.93 11.24 -7.54
CA LEU A 41 9.78 10.67 -8.58
C LEU A 41 8.97 10.53 -9.88
N GLU A 42 9.61 10.77 -11.02
CA GLU A 42 8.97 10.50 -12.32
C GLU A 42 8.75 8.99 -12.46
N ASN A 43 7.58 8.58 -13.00
CA ASN A 43 7.30 7.21 -13.42
C ASN A 43 8.18 6.84 -14.64
N ARG A 44 9.46 6.88 -14.47
CA ARG A 44 10.33 6.04 -15.27
C ARG A 44 10.28 4.69 -14.58
N THR A 45 9.92 3.67 -15.33
CA THR A 45 10.14 2.27 -15.02
C THR A 45 11.31 2.21 -14.04
N PHE A 46 11.05 1.78 -12.79
CA PHE A 46 12.14 1.60 -11.85
C PHE A 46 13.08 0.59 -12.47
N ASN A 47 14.10 1.11 -13.14
CA ASN A 47 15.20 0.28 -13.57
C ASN A 47 15.97 0.00 -12.27
N CYS A 48 15.78 -1.19 -11.72
CA CYS A 48 16.41 -1.62 -10.46
C CYS A 48 17.95 -1.56 -10.50
N ASN A 49 18.52 -1.13 -11.60
CA ASN A 49 19.96 -0.92 -11.76
C ASN A 49 20.48 0.33 -11.05
N ASP A 50 19.62 1.29 -10.66
CA ASP A 50 20.08 2.60 -10.19
C ASP A 50 19.91 2.88 -8.69
N SER A 51 19.15 2.06 -7.95
CA SER A 51 19.08 2.20 -6.49
C SER A 51 18.33 1.03 -5.87
N GLY A 52 18.98 0.29 -5.00
CA GLY A 52 18.47 -0.90 -4.32
C GLY A 52 17.33 -0.64 -3.31
N LEU A 53 16.42 0.28 -3.60
CA LEU A 53 15.32 0.62 -2.71
C LEU A 53 13.99 0.56 -3.44
N VAL A 54 13.16 -0.38 -3.07
CA VAL A 54 11.78 -0.44 -3.51
C VAL A 54 10.88 -0.70 -2.31
N CYS A 55 10.17 0.32 -1.90
CA CYS A 55 8.90 0.13 -1.22
C CYS A 55 7.85 -0.07 -2.32
N MET A 56 7.30 -1.26 -2.40
CA MET A 56 6.36 -1.58 -3.45
C MET A 56 4.97 -1.17 -3.04
N VAL A 57 4.50 -0.10 -3.63
CA VAL A 57 3.08 0.20 -3.71
C VAL A 57 2.61 -0.29 -5.08
N LEU A 58 2.31 -1.59 -5.20
CA LEU A 58 1.71 -2.15 -6.41
C LEU A 58 0.32 -1.55 -6.70
N GLY A 59 -0.34 -1.03 -5.67
CA GLY A 59 -1.59 -0.27 -5.80
C GLY A 59 -1.48 0.96 -6.70
N ASP A 60 -0.30 1.59 -6.82
CA ASP A 60 -0.08 2.74 -7.70
C ASP A 60 -0.22 2.43 -9.19
N SER A 61 -0.13 1.18 -9.61
CA SER A 61 -0.30 0.82 -11.02
C SER A 61 -1.75 0.87 -11.51
N LEU A 62 -2.75 0.86 -10.63
CA LEU A 62 -4.15 1.15 -10.99
C LEU A 62 -4.41 2.64 -11.17
N ARG A 63 -3.54 3.46 -10.67
CA ARG A 63 -3.67 4.91 -10.69
C ARG A 63 -3.19 5.46 -12.03
N THR A 64 -4.00 5.23 -13.06
CA THR A 64 -3.73 5.63 -14.45
C THR A 64 -3.79 7.15 -14.69
N GLY A 65 -3.46 7.94 -13.70
CA GLY A 65 -3.24 9.36 -13.87
C GLY A 65 -1.97 9.60 -14.68
N LYS A 66 -2.07 9.74 -16.00
CA LYS A 66 -0.94 10.15 -16.84
C LYS A 66 -0.38 11.47 -16.31
N ARG A 67 0.81 11.44 -15.74
CA ARG A 67 1.52 12.64 -15.34
C ARG A 67 1.80 13.50 -16.58
N ARG A 68 1.24 14.69 -16.65
CA ARG A 68 1.61 15.67 -17.70
C ARG A 68 3.06 16.07 -17.49
N ARG A 69 3.90 15.80 -18.50
CA ARG A 69 5.21 16.42 -18.63
C ARG A 69 4.95 17.88 -18.99
N ASN A 70 5.04 18.80 -18.11
CA ASN A 70 5.44 20.20 -18.39
C ASN A 70 5.09 21.06 -17.18
N SER A 71 6.11 21.53 -16.58
CA SER A 71 6.29 22.55 -15.55
C SER A 71 6.66 22.02 -14.17
N ALA A 72 7.71 22.61 -13.62
CA ALA A 72 8.35 22.25 -12.37
C ALA A 72 7.51 22.52 -11.09
N GLU A 73 6.22 22.86 -11.23
CA GLU A 73 5.42 23.38 -10.13
C GLU A 73 4.13 22.60 -9.83
N VAL A 74 3.70 21.68 -10.69
CA VAL A 74 2.44 20.96 -10.44
C VAL A 74 2.74 19.54 -9.96
N ARG A 75 2.82 19.38 -8.65
CA ARG A 75 2.73 18.06 -7.99
C ARG A 75 1.26 17.63 -8.05
N GLY A 76 0.93 16.59 -8.81
CA GLY A 76 -0.44 16.11 -8.90
C GLY A 76 -0.62 15.03 -9.94
N TYR A 77 -1.77 14.39 -9.88
CA TYR A 77 -2.18 13.32 -10.78
C TYR A 77 -3.27 13.81 -11.73
N ALA A 78 -3.20 13.40 -12.99
CA ALA A 78 -4.18 13.79 -13.99
C ALA A 78 -5.25 12.71 -14.14
N MET A 79 -6.50 13.09 -13.96
CA MET A 79 -7.64 12.24 -14.23
C MET A 79 -8.68 13.03 -15.03
N LYS A 80 -9.22 12.44 -16.11
CA LYS A 80 -10.19 13.08 -17.02
C LYS A 80 -9.80 14.49 -17.44
N GLY A 81 -8.49 14.72 -17.71
CA GLY A 81 -7.96 16.00 -18.17
C GLY A 81 -7.74 17.05 -17.08
N LYS A 82 -8.14 16.81 -15.86
CA LYS A 82 -7.92 17.67 -14.70
C LYS A 82 -6.75 17.14 -13.86
N VAL A 83 -5.91 18.06 -13.36
CA VAL A 83 -4.80 17.74 -12.45
C VAL A 83 -5.26 17.97 -11.01
N TYR A 84 -5.04 16.97 -10.16
CA TYR A 84 -5.33 17.02 -8.73
C TYR A 84 -4.00 17.05 -7.97
N PRO A 85 -3.80 18.00 -7.04
CA PRO A 85 -2.61 18.02 -6.21
C PRO A 85 -2.66 16.91 -5.16
N GLY A 86 -1.49 16.45 -4.70
CA GLY A 86 -1.38 15.54 -3.57
C GLY A 86 -0.95 14.12 -3.96
N GLU A 87 -1.24 13.16 -3.08
CA GLU A 87 -0.78 11.78 -3.21
C GLU A 87 -1.77 10.94 -4.05
N ALA A 88 -1.25 10.00 -4.84
CA ALA A 88 -2.06 9.22 -5.78
C ALA A 88 -3.08 8.33 -5.09
N GLU A 89 -2.73 7.79 -3.92
CA GLU A 89 -3.60 6.94 -3.11
C GLU A 89 -4.85 7.64 -2.60
N TRP A 90 -4.85 8.97 -2.60
CA TRP A 90 -6.01 9.79 -2.21
C TRP A 90 -6.81 10.32 -3.39
N LEU A 91 -6.41 9.99 -4.62
CA LEU A 91 -7.01 10.59 -5.82
C LEU A 91 -8.52 10.31 -5.93
N GLU A 92 -8.97 9.10 -5.60
CA GLU A 92 -10.40 8.76 -5.58
C GLU A 92 -11.18 9.70 -4.68
N SER A 93 -10.70 9.90 -3.45
CA SER A 93 -11.34 10.76 -2.46
C SER A 93 -11.30 12.24 -2.85
N TRP A 94 -10.14 12.76 -3.28
CA TRP A 94 -10.00 14.18 -3.63
C TRP A 94 -10.67 14.56 -4.94
N ALA A 95 -10.63 13.68 -5.92
CA ALA A 95 -11.29 13.89 -7.20
C ALA A 95 -12.79 13.59 -7.13
N LYS A 96 -13.26 12.99 -6.02
CA LYS A 96 -14.64 12.53 -5.84
C LYS A 96 -15.08 11.66 -7.02
N VAL A 97 -14.22 10.73 -7.39
CA VAL A 97 -14.52 9.80 -8.46
C VAL A 97 -15.59 8.83 -7.97
N PRO A 98 -16.69 8.63 -8.72
CA PRO A 98 -17.65 7.59 -8.38
C PRO A 98 -16.96 6.23 -8.28
N SER A 99 -17.30 5.45 -7.25
CA SER A 99 -16.64 4.17 -6.98
C SER A 99 -16.78 3.17 -8.14
N ASP A 100 -17.89 3.19 -8.86
CA ASP A 100 -18.10 2.37 -10.05
C ASP A 100 -17.14 2.74 -11.20
N GLU A 101 -16.88 4.01 -11.42
CA GLU A 101 -15.88 4.45 -12.40
C GLU A 101 -14.46 4.09 -11.97
N TRP A 102 -14.17 4.18 -10.66
CA TRP A 102 -12.89 3.79 -10.11
C TRP A 102 -12.63 2.29 -10.26
N LEU A 103 -13.66 1.48 -9.98
CA LEU A 103 -13.62 0.02 -10.15
C LEU A 103 -13.33 -0.41 -11.61
N GLU A 104 -13.75 0.39 -12.60
CA GLU A 104 -13.45 0.09 -14.01
C GLU A 104 -11.95 0.11 -14.33
N LEU A 105 -11.13 0.84 -13.54
CA LEU A 105 -9.67 0.85 -13.71
C LEU A 105 -9.04 -0.53 -13.51
N MET A 106 -9.66 -1.37 -12.68
CA MET A 106 -9.23 -2.75 -12.45
C MET A 106 -9.13 -3.54 -13.77
N LYS A 107 -10.00 -3.26 -14.73
CA LYS A 107 -10.01 -3.93 -16.04
C LYS A 107 -8.79 -3.64 -16.90
N GLN A 108 -7.99 -2.65 -16.54
CA GLN A 108 -6.76 -2.27 -17.22
C GLN A 108 -5.51 -2.72 -16.47
N TRP A 109 -5.68 -3.27 -15.26
CA TRP A 109 -4.57 -3.65 -14.42
C TRP A 109 -3.91 -4.96 -14.88
N ASN A 110 -2.73 -4.85 -15.46
CA ASN A 110 -1.98 -5.97 -16.01
C ASN A 110 -0.47 -5.75 -15.90
N PRO A 111 0.17 -6.08 -14.78
CA PRO A 111 1.61 -5.92 -14.57
C PRO A 111 2.40 -7.02 -15.29
N GLU A 112 2.42 -7.01 -16.62
CA GLU A 112 3.07 -8.04 -17.46
C GLU A 112 4.56 -8.26 -17.15
N LYS A 113 5.23 -7.24 -16.61
CA LYS A 113 6.65 -7.30 -16.29
C LYS A 113 6.94 -7.68 -14.84
N PHE A 114 5.90 -8.03 -14.09
CA PHE A 114 6.08 -8.47 -12.71
C PHE A 114 6.71 -9.86 -12.67
N ASP A 115 7.84 -9.97 -11.98
CA ASP A 115 8.56 -11.21 -11.70
C ASP A 115 8.96 -11.22 -10.23
N ALA A 116 8.20 -11.90 -9.40
CA ALA A 116 8.40 -11.96 -7.97
C ALA A 116 9.80 -12.49 -7.58
N LYS A 117 10.28 -13.53 -8.29
CA LYS A 117 11.58 -14.15 -8.02
C LYS A 117 12.73 -13.19 -8.32
N GLU A 118 12.65 -12.50 -9.46
CA GLU A 118 13.65 -11.53 -9.84
C GLU A 118 13.67 -10.34 -8.87
N TRP A 119 12.50 -9.86 -8.45
CA TRP A 119 12.39 -8.77 -7.51
C TRP A 119 12.99 -9.14 -6.15
N VAL A 120 12.61 -10.27 -5.59
CA VAL A 120 13.10 -10.72 -4.28
C VAL A 120 14.61 -10.94 -4.31
N ARG A 121 15.16 -11.56 -5.37
CA ARG A 121 16.61 -11.71 -5.53
C ARG A 121 17.35 -10.38 -5.55
N ARG A 122 16.82 -9.37 -6.26
CA ARG A 122 17.41 -8.03 -6.29
C ARG A 122 17.38 -7.36 -4.94
N PHE A 123 16.27 -7.46 -4.20
CA PHE A 123 16.19 -6.92 -2.85
C PHE A 123 17.17 -7.59 -1.91
N LYS A 124 17.27 -8.91 -1.95
CA LYS A 124 18.23 -9.66 -1.16
C LYS A 124 19.68 -9.27 -1.50
N ALA A 125 20.00 -9.17 -2.78
CA ALA A 125 21.33 -8.73 -3.23
C ALA A 125 21.66 -7.30 -2.79
N ALA A 126 20.66 -6.44 -2.64
CA ALA A 126 20.80 -5.10 -2.10
C ALA A 126 20.86 -5.05 -0.56
N GLY A 127 20.80 -6.19 0.13
CA GLY A 127 20.93 -6.30 1.58
C GLY A 127 19.60 -6.19 2.36
N PHE A 128 18.46 -6.21 1.70
CA PHE A 128 17.15 -6.22 2.38
C PHE A 128 16.92 -7.56 3.06
N ARG A 129 16.23 -7.54 4.19
CA ARG A 129 15.85 -8.73 4.94
C ARG A 129 14.38 -9.06 4.84
N TYR A 130 13.56 -8.08 4.53
CA TYR A 130 12.12 -8.24 4.34
C TYR A 130 11.58 -7.29 3.26
N ILE A 131 10.42 -7.64 2.75
CA ILE A 131 9.61 -6.82 1.86
C ILE A 131 8.29 -6.54 2.57
N LYS A 132 7.84 -5.29 2.57
CA LYS A 132 6.49 -4.92 2.99
C LYS A 132 5.68 -4.55 1.75
N ILE A 133 4.60 -5.30 1.50
CA ILE A 133 3.71 -5.11 0.35
C ILE A 133 2.36 -4.57 0.80
N THR A 134 1.83 -3.59 0.08
CA THR A 134 0.45 -3.12 0.26
C THR A 134 -0.50 -4.18 -0.29
N THR A 135 -1.17 -4.91 0.58
CA THR A 135 -2.18 -5.90 0.19
C THR A 135 -3.47 -5.26 -0.27
N LYS A 136 -3.88 -4.21 0.45
CA LYS A 136 -5.03 -3.36 0.14
C LYS A 136 -4.77 -1.94 0.63
N GLN A 137 -5.05 -0.92 -0.20
CA GLN A 137 -5.03 0.49 0.17
C GLN A 137 -6.46 0.99 0.43
N HIS A 138 -6.65 2.28 0.68
CA HIS A 138 -7.94 2.89 1.06
C HIS A 138 -9.04 2.75 0.01
N GLU A 139 -8.69 2.64 -1.27
CA GLU A 139 -9.63 2.42 -2.38
C GLU A 139 -10.20 1.00 -2.44
N GLY A 140 -9.66 0.07 -1.64
CA GLY A 140 -10.24 -1.27 -1.48
C GLY A 140 -9.75 -2.33 -2.47
N PHE A 141 -8.83 -2.02 -3.42
CA PHE A 141 -8.32 -3.02 -4.35
C PHE A 141 -7.44 -4.06 -3.64
N CYS A 142 -7.86 -5.33 -3.71
CA CYS A 142 -7.17 -6.44 -3.08
C CYS A 142 -6.14 -7.07 -4.03
N LEU A 143 -4.87 -7.13 -3.64
CA LEU A 143 -3.81 -7.81 -4.40
C LEU A 143 -3.83 -9.34 -4.26
N TRP A 144 -4.85 -9.89 -3.62
CA TRP A 144 -5.13 -11.32 -3.53
C TRP A 144 -6.56 -11.60 -4.00
N PRO A 145 -6.90 -12.82 -4.41
CA PRO A 145 -8.25 -13.20 -4.84
C PRO A 145 -9.19 -13.32 -3.63
N SER A 146 -9.58 -12.17 -3.07
CA SER A 146 -10.50 -12.11 -1.94
C SER A 146 -11.87 -12.66 -2.31
N GLU A 147 -12.44 -13.52 -1.46
CA GLU A 147 -13.80 -14.02 -1.60
C GLU A 147 -14.85 -13.00 -1.15
N TYR A 148 -14.41 -12.00 -0.38
CA TYR A 148 -15.29 -10.98 0.24
C TYR A 148 -15.41 -9.71 -0.58
N SER A 149 -14.49 -9.43 -1.49
CA SER A 149 -14.53 -8.25 -2.36
C SER A 149 -14.43 -8.65 -3.83
N PRO A 150 -15.35 -8.18 -4.69
CA PRO A 150 -15.21 -8.34 -6.13
C PRO A 150 -14.07 -7.48 -6.71
N TYR A 151 -13.59 -6.49 -5.95
CA TYR A 151 -12.53 -5.58 -6.36
C TYR A 151 -11.16 -6.18 -5.98
N ASN A 152 -10.72 -7.15 -6.77
CA ASN A 152 -9.51 -7.90 -6.50
C ASN A 152 -8.75 -8.31 -7.76
N VAL A 153 -7.52 -8.73 -7.58
CA VAL A 153 -6.56 -9.09 -8.63
C VAL A 153 -7.04 -10.22 -9.55
N ALA A 154 -7.82 -11.18 -9.06
CA ALA A 154 -8.32 -12.30 -9.87
C ALA A 154 -9.31 -11.86 -10.96
N ARG A 155 -9.89 -10.67 -10.82
CA ARG A 155 -10.83 -10.09 -11.79
C ARG A 155 -10.17 -9.09 -12.74
N THR A 156 -8.85 -9.03 -12.76
CA THR A 156 -8.06 -8.21 -13.67
C THR A 156 -7.57 -9.02 -14.87
N PRO A 157 -7.06 -8.40 -15.93
CA PRO A 157 -6.35 -9.11 -17.00
C PRO A 157 -5.16 -9.94 -16.52
N TYR A 158 -4.50 -9.52 -15.44
CA TYR A 158 -3.42 -10.31 -14.83
C TYR A 158 -3.93 -11.62 -14.23
N GLY A 159 -5.04 -11.61 -13.51
CA GLY A 159 -5.79 -12.79 -13.07
C GLY A 159 -5.09 -13.71 -12.07
N LYS A 160 -3.91 -13.35 -11.55
CA LYS A 160 -3.10 -14.17 -10.65
C LYS A 160 -2.99 -13.54 -9.26
N ASP A 161 -2.71 -14.38 -8.27
CA ASP A 161 -2.46 -13.97 -6.89
C ASP A 161 -1.02 -13.48 -6.74
N ILE A 162 -0.82 -12.15 -6.73
CA ILE A 162 0.51 -11.53 -6.57
C ILE A 162 1.11 -11.83 -5.20
N LEU A 163 0.28 -11.91 -4.17
CA LEU A 163 0.80 -12.15 -2.82
C LEU A 163 1.38 -13.56 -2.71
N VAL A 164 0.73 -14.57 -3.31
CA VAL A 164 1.28 -15.94 -3.30
C VAL A 164 2.61 -16.00 -4.03
N GLU A 165 2.75 -15.32 -5.17
CA GLU A 165 4.01 -15.28 -5.92
C GLU A 165 5.15 -14.65 -5.11
N LEU A 166 4.86 -13.53 -4.40
CA LEU A 166 5.83 -12.87 -3.53
C LEU A 166 6.18 -13.68 -2.28
N VAL A 167 5.17 -14.28 -1.62
CA VAL A 167 5.37 -15.12 -0.44
C VAL A 167 6.27 -16.31 -0.76
N GLN A 168 6.03 -16.98 -1.89
CA GLN A 168 6.85 -18.09 -2.36
C GLN A 168 8.28 -17.65 -2.66
N ALA A 169 8.44 -16.56 -3.42
CA ALA A 169 9.77 -16.04 -3.76
C ALA A 169 10.56 -15.60 -2.52
N CYS A 170 9.91 -14.98 -1.54
CA CYS A 170 10.53 -14.62 -0.26
C CYS A 170 10.98 -15.87 0.51
N GLY A 171 10.13 -16.91 0.56
CA GLY A 171 10.47 -18.18 1.21
C GLY A 171 11.68 -18.87 0.56
N GLU A 172 11.73 -18.92 -0.80
CA GLU A 172 12.86 -19.48 -1.55
C GLU A 172 14.17 -18.76 -1.27
N GLU A 173 14.13 -17.45 -1.05
CA GLU A 173 15.29 -16.62 -0.81
C GLU A 173 15.61 -16.39 0.69
N GLY A 174 14.81 -16.91 1.61
CA GLY A 174 14.97 -16.69 3.05
C GLY A 174 14.79 -15.23 3.45
N MET A 175 13.87 -14.51 2.82
CA MET A 175 13.45 -13.16 3.14
C MET A 175 12.09 -13.19 3.82
N ASP A 176 11.87 -12.29 4.78
CA ASP A 176 10.56 -12.12 5.41
C ASP A 176 9.64 -11.30 4.51
N ILE A 177 8.33 -11.60 4.60
CA ILE A 177 7.29 -10.81 3.95
C ILE A 177 6.36 -10.21 4.98
N HIS A 178 6.04 -8.93 4.82
CA HIS A 178 5.19 -8.14 5.68
C HIS A 178 4.01 -7.59 4.85
N PHE A 179 2.85 -7.51 5.45
CA PHE A 179 1.64 -7.01 4.81
C PHE A 179 1.23 -5.64 5.36
N TYR A 180 1.10 -4.65 4.49
CA TYR A 180 0.37 -3.44 4.79
C TYR A 180 -1.10 -3.66 4.45
N PHE A 181 -1.98 -3.23 5.33
CA PHE A 181 -3.42 -3.35 5.17
C PHE A 181 -4.13 -2.08 5.63
N SER A 182 -4.89 -1.46 4.74
CA SER A 182 -5.76 -0.35 5.11
C SER A 182 -7.01 -0.84 5.81
N VAL A 183 -7.35 -0.22 6.95
CA VAL A 183 -8.63 -0.45 7.64
C VAL A 183 -9.75 0.43 7.09
N MET A 184 -9.44 1.31 6.14
CA MET A 184 -10.43 2.01 5.32
C MET A 184 -10.69 1.23 4.03
N ASP A 185 -11.89 1.36 3.49
CA ASP A 185 -12.26 0.83 2.17
C ASP A 185 -13.37 1.69 1.58
N TRP A 186 -12.97 2.63 0.74
CA TRP A 186 -13.92 3.58 0.14
C TRP A 186 -14.84 2.94 -0.89
N SER A 187 -14.44 1.80 -1.46
CA SER A 187 -15.27 1.06 -2.41
C SER A 187 -16.41 0.29 -1.76
N HIS A 188 -16.31 0.02 -0.44
CA HIS A 188 -17.31 -0.78 0.26
C HIS A 188 -18.59 0.02 0.54
N PRO A 189 -19.79 -0.47 0.19
CA PRO A 189 -21.04 0.26 0.32
C PRO A 189 -21.41 0.62 1.76
N ASP A 190 -20.92 -0.13 2.73
CA ASP A 190 -21.14 0.11 4.16
C ASP A 190 -20.02 0.93 4.82
N TRP A 191 -19.01 1.40 4.06
CA TRP A 191 -18.04 2.35 4.57
C TRP A 191 -18.72 3.66 4.99
N ARG A 192 -18.32 4.23 6.09
CA ARG A 192 -18.77 5.54 6.59
C ARG A 192 -17.58 6.33 7.09
N TYR A 193 -17.45 7.58 6.65
CA TYR A 193 -16.43 8.51 7.16
C TYR A 193 -16.74 9.00 8.58
N ASP A 194 -18.00 8.98 8.95
CA ASP A 194 -18.46 9.23 10.31
C ASP A 194 -19.76 8.45 10.58
N ILE A 195 -20.06 8.25 11.86
CA ILE A 195 -21.26 7.56 12.32
C ILE A 195 -22.16 8.59 13.00
N GLY A 196 -23.15 9.05 12.27
CA GLY A 196 -24.12 10.07 12.70
C GLY A 196 -25.48 9.52 13.07
N SER A 197 -25.80 8.27 12.67
CA SER A 197 -27.11 7.67 12.85
C SER A 197 -27.01 6.22 13.34
N ARG A 198 -28.16 5.65 13.72
CA ARG A 198 -28.27 4.20 14.02
C ARG A 198 -28.03 3.36 12.77
N GLU A 199 -28.51 3.80 11.63
CA GLU A 199 -28.35 3.16 10.33
C GLU A 199 -26.86 3.11 9.94
N ASP A 200 -26.12 4.20 10.15
CA ASP A 200 -24.68 4.23 9.93
C ASP A 200 -23.95 3.23 10.85
N SER A 201 -24.36 3.15 12.12
CA SER A 201 -23.80 2.19 13.07
C SER A 201 -24.02 0.75 12.63
N ILE A 202 -25.20 0.44 12.09
CA ILE A 202 -25.52 -0.91 11.58
C ILE A 202 -24.69 -1.21 10.31
N ALA A 203 -24.62 -0.28 9.38
CA ALA A 203 -23.81 -0.41 8.17
C ALA A 203 -22.35 -0.62 8.53
N PHE A 204 -21.80 0.21 9.39
CA PHE A 204 -20.40 0.14 9.77
C PHE A 204 -20.04 -1.17 10.50
N ARG A 205 -20.94 -1.76 11.27
CA ARG A 205 -20.73 -3.11 11.85
C ARG A 205 -20.60 -4.18 10.77
N ARG A 206 -21.39 -4.12 9.70
CA ARG A 206 -21.22 -5.04 8.55
C ARG A 206 -19.89 -4.83 7.86
N PHE A 207 -19.47 -3.56 7.72
CA PHE A 207 -18.14 -3.22 7.22
C PHE A 207 -17.03 -3.82 8.09
N LEU A 208 -17.10 -3.70 9.41
CA LEU A 208 -16.10 -4.29 10.30
C LEU A 208 -16.06 -5.82 10.18
N ALA A 209 -17.20 -6.49 10.06
CA ALA A 209 -17.25 -7.93 9.82
C ALA A 209 -16.62 -8.33 8.46
N PHE A 210 -16.79 -7.49 7.43
CA PHE A 210 -16.10 -7.65 6.15
C PHE A 210 -14.57 -7.54 6.33
N MET A 211 -14.09 -6.56 7.10
CA MET A 211 -12.66 -6.38 7.40
C MET A 211 -12.09 -7.59 8.16
N ASP A 212 -12.83 -8.12 9.12
CA ASP A 212 -12.45 -9.34 9.86
C ASP A 212 -12.27 -10.53 8.92
N ASN A 213 -13.17 -10.70 7.97
CA ASN A 213 -13.10 -11.77 6.99
C ASN A 213 -11.88 -11.63 6.08
N GLN A 214 -11.59 -10.43 5.58
CA GLN A 214 -10.39 -10.17 4.77
C GLN A 214 -9.09 -10.41 5.55
N LEU A 215 -9.04 -10.01 6.82
CA LEU A 215 -7.86 -10.25 7.67
C LEU A 215 -7.66 -11.75 7.94
N LYS A 216 -8.73 -12.49 8.21
CA LYS A 216 -8.68 -13.96 8.34
C LYS A 216 -8.20 -14.61 7.06
N GLU A 217 -8.69 -14.16 5.92
CA GLU A 217 -8.26 -14.63 4.59
C GLU A 217 -6.75 -14.46 4.40
N LEU A 218 -6.22 -13.26 4.66
CA LEU A 218 -4.79 -12.98 4.57
C LEU A 218 -3.97 -13.83 5.53
N ALA A 219 -4.36 -13.92 6.80
CA ALA A 219 -3.66 -14.68 7.82
C ALA A 219 -3.64 -16.19 7.53
N THR A 220 -4.76 -16.75 7.05
CA THR A 220 -4.87 -18.20 6.77
C THR A 220 -4.28 -18.60 5.43
N ARG A 221 -4.39 -17.75 4.41
CA ARG A 221 -3.86 -18.00 3.07
C ARG A 221 -2.34 -17.86 3.00
N TYR A 222 -1.76 -16.96 3.81
CA TYR A 222 -0.32 -16.65 3.81
C TYR A 222 0.30 -16.80 5.20
N PRO A 223 0.34 -18.02 5.79
CA PRO A 223 0.74 -18.23 7.18
C PRO A 223 2.23 -17.96 7.47
N SER A 224 3.03 -17.70 6.45
CA SER A 224 4.45 -17.32 6.59
C SER A 224 4.68 -15.82 6.72
N VAL A 225 3.62 -14.99 6.64
CA VAL A 225 3.71 -13.54 6.88
C VAL A 225 4.26 -13.26 8.28
N LYS A 226 5.13 -12.24 8.39
CA LYS A 226 5.80 -11.90 9.65
C LYS A 226 5.29 -10.64 10.33
N ASP A 227 4.57 -9.79 9.59
CA ASP A 227 4.06 -8.53 10.12
C ASP A 227 2.81 -8.09 9.40
N PHE A 228 1.84 -7.55 10.15
CA PHE A 228 0.72 -6.78 9.64
C PHE A 228 0.89 -5.31 10.01
N TRP A 229 0.98 -4.46 9.02
CA TRP A 229 1.02 -3.02 9.17
C TRP A 229 -0.33 -2.43 8.82
N PHE A 230 -1.07 -2.03 9.82
CA PHE A 230 -2.37 -1.39 9.65
C PHE A 230 -2.23 0.11 9.44
N ASP A 231 -3.13 0.66 8.65
CA ASP A 231 -3.21 2.10 8.36
C ASP A 231 -4.67 2.55 8.21
N GLY A 232 -4.95 3.86 8.36
CA GLY A 232 -6.30 4.41 8.23
C GLY A 232 -7.08 4.53 9.54
N THR A 233 -6.45 4.29 10.67
CA THR A 233 -7.12 4.29 11.99
C THR A 233 -7.43 5.68 12.54
N TRP A 234 -6.93 6.73 11.91
CA TRP A 234 -7.25 8.13 12.27
C TRP A 234 -8.68 8.54 11.90
N ASP A 235 -9.37 7.75 11.07
CA ASP A 235 -10.74 8.06 10.66
C ASP A 235 -11.72 8.03 11.84
N SER A 236 -12.70 8.95 11.82
CA SER A 236 -13.67 9.12 12.90
C SER A 236 -14.49 7.86 13.19
N SER A 237 -14.88 7.15 12.15
CA SER A 237 -15.68 5.94 12.28
C SER A 237 -14.90 4.79 12.95
N ILE A 238 -13.61 4.64 12.63
CA ILE A 238 -12.73 3.67 13.27
C ILE A 238 -12.52 4.04 14.75
N LYS A 239 -12.22 5.32 15.05
CA LYS A 239 -12.05 5.79 16.44
C LYS A 239 -13.28 5.56 17.30
N LYS A 240 -14.48 5.76 16.76
CA LYS A 240 -15.75 5.46 17.44
C LYS A 240 -15.96 3.96 17.70
N ASN A 241 -15.17 3.10 17.05
CA ASN A 241 -15.18 1.64 17.20
C ASN A 241 -13.84 1.09 17.68
N ALA A 242 -13.17 1.77 18.59
CA ALA A 242 -11.85 1.39 19.14
C ALA A 242 -11.80 -0.06 19.67
N TRP A 243 -12.92 -0.60 20.18
CA TRP A 243 -13.04 -2.00 20.59
C TRP A 243 -12.66 -2.98 19.47
N TRP A 244 -13.00 -2.64 18.23
CA TRP A 244 -12.68 -3.47 17.06
C TRP A 244 -11.18 -3.47 16.79
N THR A 245 -10.48 -2.35 16.99
CA THR A 245 -9.03 -2.28 16.73
C THR A 245 -8.24 -3.21 17.67
N VAL A 246 -8.71 -3.40 18.89
CA VAL A 246 -8.14 -4.40 19.83
C VAL A 246 -8.31 -5.81 19.30
N TYR A 247 -9.51 -6.14 18.84
CA TYR A 247 -9.81 -7.45 18.25
C TYR A 247 -9.00 -7.70 16.98
N ALA A 248 -8.94 -6.71 16.06
CA ALA A 248 -8.20 -6.79 14.82
C ALA A 248 -6.68 -6.91 15.03
N GLU A 249 -6.14 -6.44 16.17
CA GLU A 249 -4.75 -6.67 16.54
C GLU A 249 -4.50 -8.11 16.99
N GLN A 250 -5.42 -8.67 17.75
CA GLN A 250 -5.25 -10.01 18.35
C GLN A 250 -5.45 -11.13 17.33
N MET A 251 -6.42 -10.99 16.45
CA MET A 251 -6.82 -12.05 15.52
C MET A 251 -5.67 -12.54 14.61
N PRO A 252 -4.86 -11.70 13.97
CA PRO A 252 -3.70 -12.16 13.22
C PRO A 252 -2.67 -12.89 14.09
N LYS A 253 -2.48 -12.46 15.35
CA LYS A 253 -1.54 -13.10 16.29
C LYS A 253 -1.99 -14.50 16.72
N GLU A 254 -3.31 -14.71 16.80
CA GLU A 254 -3.89 -16.03 17.08
C GLU A 254 -3.77 -16.99 15.90
N LEU A 255 -3.94 -16.47 14.67
CA LEU A 255 -3.93 -17.27 13.45
C LEU A 255 -2.52 -17.56 12.91
N VAL A 256 -1.58 -16.64 13.13
CA VAL A 256 -0.19 -16.74 12.65
C VAL A 256 0.78 -16.59 13.83
N PRO A 257 1.24 -17.70 14.43
CA PRO A 257 2.14 -17.65 15.57
C PRO A 257 3.41 -16.85 15.29
N GLY A 258 3.70 -15.87 16.17
CA GLY A 258 4.89 -15.02 16.08
C GLY A 258 4.77 -13.84 15.11
N VAL A 259 3.60 -13.61 14.50
CA VAL A 259 3.38 -12.40 13.68
C VAL A 259 3.40 -11.15 14.56
N THR A 260 3.95 -10.07 14.03
CA THR A 260 3.90 -8.75 14.66
C THR A 260 2.78 -7.90 14.06
N VAL A 261 2.34 -6.90 14.82
CA VAL A 261 1.35 -5.92 14.41
C VAL A 261 1.84 -4.55 14.86
N ASN A 262 1.74 -3.53 13.99
CA ASN A 262 2.16 -2.18 14.33
C ASN A 262 1.20 -1.50 15.33
N SER A 263 1.71 -0.52 16.09
CA SER A 263 0.94 0.24 17.08
C SER A 263 -0.13 1.15 16.47
N ARG A 264 -0.05 1.47 15.18
CA ARG A 264 -1.04 2.35 14.51
C ARG A 264 -2.46 1.79 14.44
N LEU A 265 -2.65 0.49 14.67
CA LEU A 265 -3.99 -0.10 14.70
C LEU A 265 -4.78 0.34 15.94
N ARG A 266 -4.10 0.46 17.09
CA ARG A 266 -4.75 0.85 18.34
C ARG A 266 -5.22 2.30 18.25
N SER A 267 -6.46 2.54 18.67
CA SER A 267 -7.05 3.88 18.79
C SER A 267 -7.30 4.26 20.25
N ASP A 268 -6.62 3.60 21.16
CA ASP A 268 -6.60 3.94 22.58
C ASP A 268 -5.44 4.91 22.92
N GLU A 269 -5.33 5.29 24.18
CA GLU A 269 -4.29 6.22 24.67
C GLU A 269 -2.86 5.68 24.56
N TYR A 270 -2.68 4.42 24.16
CA TYR A 270 -1.38 3.74 24.01
C TYR A 270 -0.99 3.49 22.54
N GLY A 271 -1.81 3.92 21.55
CA GLY A 271 -1.57 3.70 20.12
C GLY A 271 -1.69 4.93 19.23
#